data_2348ee3dc25b72d57d0c83a3d7906353
#
_entry.id   2348ee3dc25b72d57d0c83a3d7906353
#
_cell.length_a   1.000
_cell.length_b   1.000
_cell.length_c   1.000
_cell.angle_alpha   90.00
_cell.angle_beta   90.00
_cell.angle_gamma   90.00
#
_symmetry.space_group_name_H-M   'P 1'
#
loop_
_entity.id
_entity.type
_entity.pdbx_description
1 polymer ?
#
loop_
_entity_poly.entity_id
_entity_poly.type
_entity_poly.pdbx_seq_one_letter_code
_entity_poly.pdbx_strand_id
1 'polypeptide(L)'
;MPPQDALVGRTIAGYHLAKMIGEGGTATVYRADHPEKGPVAFKVLRQRLAQDAVAVKRFLREAELGKRLEHPYIVKTFDYGQEDGLYFLALEWVDGEPLADFASRSGQLAPPLVATIIEQVGAALAATHARNIIHRDLKPANIMFNPAAQEAKLLDFGIARDAETSADERLTRAGFFVGTLQYVAPETLSGALVDEQADVYSLATIADYLLTGTHPFPGKNPRELFQQLLTQHPVPLNQAEKGLKFSPAIETAVMRGLERDLAKRTKTVDEFSQEFCTAVRENDGQKGSGFLKRLFGK
;
A
#
# COMPACT_ATOMS: atom_id res chain seq x y z
N MET A 1 20.36 27.39 -4.48
CA MET A 1 19.67 26.44 -3.58
C MET A 1 20.70 25.44 -3.09
N PRO A 2 20.84 25.15 -1.82
CA PRO A 2 21.69 24.05 -1.39
C PRO A 2 21.14 22.75 -2.00
N PRO A 3 22.00 21.84 -2.47
CA PRO A 3 21.57 20.51 -2.89
C PRO A 3 20.87 19.84 -1.72
N GLN A 4 19.92 18.94 -1.99
CA GLN A 4 19.12 18.26 -0.93
C GLN A 4 19.97 17.45 0.07
N ASP A 5 21.20 17.10 -0.29
CA ASP A 5 22.23 16.58 0.63
C ASP A 5 22.66 17.58 1.72
N ALA A 6 22.33 18.87 1.58
CA ALA A 6 22.68 19.91 2.56
C ALA A 6 21.97 19.77 3.93
N LEU A 7 21.02 18.87 4.07
CA LEU A 7 20.38 18.59 5.36
C LEU A 7 21.08 17.46 6.14
N VAL A 8 21.86 16.61 5.48
CA VAL A 8 22.63 15.54 6.16
C VAL A 8 23.63 16.19 7.12
N GLY A 9 23.70 15.67 8.35
CA GLY A 9 24.51 16.21 9.45
C GLY A 9 23.84 17.32 10.26
N ARG A 10 22.66 17.83 9.81
CA ARG A 10 21.90 18.81 10.61
C ARG A 10 21.03 18.11 11.66
N THR A 11 20.74 18.86 12.72
CA THR A 11 19.71 18.48 13.70
C THR A 11 18.49 19.39 13.51
N ILE A 12 17.31 18.80 13.34
CA ILE A 12 16.03 19.49 13.16
C ILE A 12 15.04 18.91 14.17
N ALA A 13 14.44 19.74 15.00
CA ALA A 13 13.50 19.34 16.06
C ALA A 13 14.03 18.22 16.98
N GLY A 14 15.34 18.20 17.23
CA GLY A 14 16.01 17.17 18.03
C GLY A 14 16.41 15.90 17.28
N TYR A 15 16.10 15.80 15.98
CA TYR A 15 16.44 14.68 15.12
C TYR A 15 17.69 14.96 14.31
N HIS A 16 18.75 14.17 14.52
CA HIS A 16 20.00 14.27 13.75
C HIS A 16 19.88 13.50 12.43
N LEU A 17 19.92 14.18 11.31
CA LEU A 17 19.77 13.60 9.97
C LEU A 17 21.07 12.91 9.55
N ALA A 18 21.12 11.60 9.68
CA ALA A 18 22.34 10.81 9.43
C ALA A 18 22.58 10.55 7.94
N LYS A 19 21.52 10.25 7.16
CA LYS A 19 21.62 9.87 5.75
C LYS A 19 20.31 10.09 5.01
N MET A 20 20.37 10.58 3.78
CA MET A 20 19.24 10.57 2.86
C MET A 20 19.00 9.13 2.37
N ILE A 21 17.77 8.64 2.44
CA ILE A 21 17.37 7.27 2.07
C ILE A 21 16.42 7.23 0.88
N GLY A 22 15.75 8.33 0.56
CA GLY A 22 14.86 8.38 -0.60
C GLY A 22 14.40 9.80 -0.91
N GLU A 23 13.99 9.97 -2.16
CA GLU A 23 13.47 11.23 -2.65
C GLU A 23 12.18 10.97 -3.44
N GLY A 24 11.06 11.40 -2.88
CA GLY A 24 9.74 11.29 -3.52
C GLY A 24 9.29 12.58 -4.21
N GLY A 25 8.11 12.54 -4.81
CA GLY A 25 7.52 13.71 -5.47
C GLY A 25 7.23 14.88 -4.52
N THR A 26 6.86 14.59 -3.28
CA THR A 26 6.44 15.58 -2.28
C THR A 26 7.47 15.81 -1.18
N ALA A 27 8.21 14.80 -0.77
CA ALA A 27 9.14 14.84 0.34
C ALA A 27 10.44 14.12 0.05
N THR A 28 11.49 14.51 0.76
CA THR A 28 12.75 13.78 0.87
C THR A 28 12.76 13.06 2.22
N VAL A 29 13.21 11.81 2.25
CA VAL A 29 13.24 10.98 3.45
C VAL A 29 14.68 10.75 3.89
N TYR A 30 14.93 10.96 5.17
CA TYR A 30 16.21 10.74 5.81
C TYR A 30 16.09 9.67 6.88
N ARG A 31 17.12 8.88 7.08
CA ARG A 31 17.35 8.22 8.35
C ARG A 31 17.88 9.29 9.32
N ALA A 32 17.22 9.43 10.46
CA ALA A 32 17.66 10.32 11.52
C ALA A 32 17.69 9.57 12.85
N ASP A 33 18.48 10.10 13.79
CA ASP A 33 18.62 9.54 15.13
C ASP A 33 18.11 10.55 16.16
N HIS A 34 17.29 10.09 17.11
CA HIS A 34 16.80 10.90 18.23
C HIS A 34 17.24 10.27 19.56
N PRO A 35 17.71 11.07 20.56
CA PRO A 35 18.25 10.53 21.81
C PRO A 35 17.31 9.58 22.56
N GLU A 36 16.00 9.85 22.55
CA GLU A 36 15.00 9.07 23.29
C GLU A 36 14.25 8.06 22.41
N LYS A 37 14.14 8.33 21.11
CA LYS A 37 13.30 7.51 20.17
C LYS A 37 14.14 6.55 19.32
N GLY A 38 15.47 6.69 19.37
CA GLY A 38 16.37 5.92 18.51
C GLY A 38 16.29 6.31 17.04
N PRO A 39 16.50 5.37 16.10
CA PRO A 39 16.42 5.64 14.67
C PRO A 39 14.98 5.92 14.23
N VAL A 40 14.83 6.89 13.31
CA VAL A 40 13.54 7.30 12.74
C VAL A 40 13.66 7.51 11.23
N ALA A 41 12.54 7.39 10.52
CA ALA A 41 12.40 7.88 9.16
C ALA A 41 11.88 9.33 9.22
N PHE A 42 12.71 10.28 8.78
CA PHE A 42 12.45 11.70 8.89
C PHE A 42 12.13 12.26 7.49
N LYS A 43 10.85 12.56 7.24
CA LYS A 43 10.37 13.12 5.97
C LYS A 43 10.40 14.64 6.03
N VAL A 44 11.00 15.29 5.03
CA VAL A 44 11.03 16.74 4.88
C VAL A 44 10.29 17.10 3.59
N LEU A 45 9.28 17.97 3.70
CA LEU A 45 8.56 18.50 2.54
C LEU A 45 9.54 19.21 1.60
N ARG A 46 9.46 18.94 0.30
CA ARG A 46 10.37 19.57 -0.68
C ARG A 46 10.20 21.09 -0.68
N GLN A 47 11.32 21.81 -0.69
CA GLN A 47 11.37 23.28 -0.64
C GLN A 47 10.45 23.95 -1.68
N ARG A 48 10.36 23.39 -2.88
CA ARG A 48 9.48 23.89 -3.95
C ARG A 48 7.99 23.85 -3.58
N LEU A 49 7.59 22.97 -2.65
CA LEU A 49 6.22 22.80 -2.19
C LEU A 49 5.95 23.52 -0.86
N ALA A 50 6.99 24.02 -0.20
CA ALA A 50 6.85 24.73 1.08
C ALA A 50 6.12 26.09 0.95
N GLN A 51 6.02 26.62 -0.26
CA GLN A 51 5.25 27.85 -0.58
C GLN A 51 3.84 27.56 -1.11
N ASP A 52 3.52 26.29 -1.38
CA ASP A 52 2.19 25.87 -1.79
C ASP A 52 1.37 25.52 -0.53
N ALA A 53 0.46 26.41 -0.16
CA ALA A 53 -0.39 26.24 1.04
C ALA A 53 -1.22 24.94 1.00
N VAL A 54 -1.60 24.45 -0.19
CA VAL A 54 -2.35 23.20 -0.35
C VAL A 54 -1.45 22.02 -0.07
N ALA A 55 -0.22 22.01 -0.60
CA ALA A 55 0.75 20.95 -0.36
C ALA A 55 1.15 20.88 1.12
N VAL A 56 1.40 22.03 1.76
CA VAL A 56 1.71 22.12 3.19
C VAL A 56 0.55 21.59 4.04
N LYS A 57 -0.68 22.04 3.76
CA LYS A 57 -1.87 21.59 4.50
C LYS A 57 -2.07 20.08 4.38
N ARG A 58 -1.86 19.51 3.20
CA ARG A 58 -1.96 18.06 2.97
C ARG A 58 -0.89 17.30 3.77
N PHE A 59 0.35 17.75 3.73
CA PHE A 59 1.46 17.14 4.45
C PHE A 59 1.23 17.12 5.97
N LEU A 60 0.78 18.25 6.53
CA LEU A 60 0.48 18.34 7.97
C LEU A 60 -0.76 17.53 8.37
N ARG A 61 -1.79 17.47 7.52
CA ARG A 61 -2.99 16.66 7.76
C ARG A 61 -2.69 15.16 7.78
N GLU A 62 -1.83 14.69 6.87
CA GLU A 62 -1.33 13.31 6.86
C GLU A 62 -0.63 12.98 8.18
N ALA A 63 0.26 13.87 8.63
CA ALA A 63 0.97 13.73 9.89
C ALA A 63 0.04 13.71 11.11
N GLU A 64 -0.94 14.62 11.16
CA GLU A 64 -1.94 14.71 12.25
C GLU A 64 -2.77 13.43 12.35
N LEU A 65 -3.21 12.89 11.24
CA LEU A 65 -3.99 11.66 11.21
C LEU A 65 -3.12 10.45 11.59
N GLY A 66 -1.89 10.36 11.08
CA GLY A 66 -0.95 9.30 11.46
C GLY A 66 -0.67 9.31 12.98
N LYS A 67 -0.60 10.49 13.61
CA LYS A 67 -0.39 10.60 15.07
C LYS A 67 -1.57 10.09 15.92
N ARG A 68 -2.77 10.06 15.36
CA ARG A 68 -3.98 9.54 16.04
C ARG A 68 -4.18 8.04 15.88
N LEU A 69 -3.36 7.41 15.02
CA LEU A 69 -3.48 5.99 14.71
C LEU A 69 -2.38 5.22 15.45
N GLU A 70 -2.79 4.34 16.34
CA GLU A 70 -1.91 3.38 17.01
C GLU A 70 -2.38 1.97 16.66
N HIS A 71 -1.54 1.26 15.90
CA HIS A 71 -1.78 -0.12 15.50
C HIS A 71 -0.44 -0.81 15.18
N PRO A 72 -0.24 -2.09 15.50
CA PRO A 72 1.04 -2.77 15.27
C PRO A 72 1.48 -2.77 13.80
N TYR A 73 0.53 -2.81 12.87
CA TYR A 73 0.79 -2.84 11.43
C TYR A 73 0.61 -1.48 10.73
N ILE A 74 0.63 -0.37 11.49
CA ILE A 74 0.69 1.00 10.97
C ILE A 74 1.99 1.62 11.47
N VAL A 75 2.74 2.26 10.57
CA VAL A 75 3.96 2.99 10.95
C VAL A 75 3.60 4.15 11.86
N LYS A 76 4.18 4.16 13.06
CA LYS A 76 3.89 5.17 14.08
C LYS A 76 4.43 6.54 13.69
N THR A 77 3.62 7.57 13.84
CA THR A 77 4.04 8.97 13.76
C THR A 77 4.51 9.44 15.13
N PHE A 78 5.79 9.80 15.26
CA PHE A 78 6.34 10.32 16.52
C PHE A 78 6.11 11.81 16.67
N ASP A 79 6.40 12.56 15.59
CA ASP A 79 6.35 14.02 15.65
C ASP A 79 6.16 14.62 14.25
N TYR A 80 5.70 15.87 14.19
CA TYR A 80 5.61 16.65 12.97
C TYR A 80 5.58 18.14 13.30
N GLY A 81 5.95 18.98 12.35
CA GLY A 81 5.92 20.40 12.54
C GLY A 81 6.69 21.17 11.50
N GLN A 82 7.14 22.37 11.92
CA GLN A 82 7.98 23.25 11.12
C GLN A 82 9.12 23.77 11.96
N GLU A 83 10.36 23.67 11.45
CA GLU A 83 11.55 24.28 12.03
C GLU A 83 12.47 24.78 10.92
N ASP A 84 13.08 25.95 11.09
CA ASP A 84 13.94 26.61 10.09
C ASP A 84 13.31 26.75 8.69
N GLY A 85 11.99 26.93 8.61
CA GLY A 85 11.27 27.00 7.34
C GLY A 85 11.05 25.64 6.66
N LEU A 86 11.44 24.54 7.29
CA LEU A 86 11.26 23.17 6.80
C LEU A 86 10.07 22.52 7.51
N TYR A 87 9.12 21.97 6.74
CA TYR A 87 8.07 21.13 7.27
C TYR A 87 8.56 19.69 7.33
N PHE A 88 8.38 19.04 8.48
CA PHE A 88 8.87 17.70 8.73
C PHE A 88 7.83 16.77 9.34
N LEU A 89 8.10 15.48 9.22
CA LEU A 89 7.35 14.38 9.81
C LEU A 89 8.35 13.29 10.24
N ALA A 90 8.36 12.96 11.53
CA ALA A 90 9.19 11.90 12.10
C ALA A 90 8.36 10.64 12.32
N LEU A 91 8.76 9.55 11.67
CA LEU A 91 8.09 8.26 11.65
C LEU A 91 8.95 7.18 12.32
N GLU A 92 8.30 6.14 12.80
CA GLU A 92 8.95 4.90 13.19
C GLU A 92 9.91 4.41 12.10
N TRP A 93 11.11 4.04 12.50
CA TRP A 93 12.02 3.31 11.63
C TRP A 93 11.57 1.85 11.54
N VAL A 94 11.21 1.39 10.35
CA VAL A 94 10.84 0.00 10.09
C VAL A 94 12.02 -0.69 9.42
N ASP A 95 12.53 -1.75 10.05
CA ASP A 95 13.53 -2.60 9.42
C ASP A 95 12.87 -3.40 8.29
N GLY A 96 13.45 -3.30 7.08
CA GLY A 96 12.89 -3.93 5.89
C GLY A 96 12.99 -3.03 4.67
N GLU A 97 12.14 -3.28 3.72
CA GLU A 97 12.09 -2.57 2.44
C GLU A 97 10.65 -2.36 1.98
N PRO A 98 10.38 -1.46 1.02
CA PRO A 98 9.07 -1.38 0.40
C PRO A 98 8.64 -2.73 -0.20
N LEU A 99 7.40 -3.14 0.05
CA LEU A 99 6.85 -4.39 -0.50
C LEU A 99 6.92 -4.43 -2.03
N ALA A 100 6.90 -3.26 -2.70
CA ALA A 100 7.09 -3.14 -4.13
C ALA A 100 8.46 -3.67 -4.58
N ASP A 101 9.52 -3.31 -3.86
CA ASP A 101 10.90 -3.72 -4.17
C ASP A 101 11.08 -5.20 -3.87
N PHE A 102 10.57 -5.66 -2.73
CA PHE A 102 10.58 -7.08 -2.37
C PHE A 102 9.85 -7.94 -3.40
N ALA A 103 8.62 -7.58 -3.78
CA ALA A 103 7.83 -8.32 -4.76
C ALA A 103 8.47 -8.33 -6.16
N SER A 104 8.98 -7.18 -6.62
CA SER A 104 9.67 -7.07 -7.91
C SER A 104 10.89 -8.00 -8.01
N ARG A 105 11.65 -8.15 -6.93
CA ARG A 105 12.83 -9.00 -6.87
C ARG A 105 12.47 -10.47 -6.70
N SER A 106 11.44 -10.77 -5.92
CA SER A 106 11.05 -12.14 -5.57
C SER A 106 10.15 -12.80 -6.62
N GLY A 107 9.50 -12.02 -7.46
CA GLY A 107 8.48 -12.52 -8.38
C GLY A 107 7.23 -13.01 -7.63
N GLN A 108 6.75 -14.19 -8.00
CA GLN A 108 5.59 -14.82 -7.37
C GLN A 108 5.89 -15.24 -5.93
N LEU A 109 5.03 -14.87 -5.00
CA LEU A 109 5.16 -15.25 -3.59
C LEU A 109 4.27 -16.47 -3.27
N ALA A 110 4.73 -17.26 -2.30
CA ALA A 110 3.94 -18.39 -1.80
C ALA A 110 2.64 -17.91 -1.14
N PRO A 111 1.49 -18.57 -1.39
CA PRO A 111 0.21 -18.15 -0.83
C PRO A 111 0.20 -17.93 0.69
N PRO A 112 0.86 -18.73 1.54
CA PRO A 112 0.92 -18.47 2.98
C PRO A 112 1.58 -17.14 3.34
N LEU A 113 2.65 -16.75 2.63
CA LEU A 113 3.31 -15.46 2.84
C LEU A 113 2.40 -14.30 2.40
N VAL A 114 1.72 -14.46 1.26
CA VAL A 114 0.74 -13.46 0.80
C VAL A 114 -0.39 -13.32 1.83
N ALA A 115 -0.90 -14.44 2.38
CA ALA A 115 -1.94 -14.41 3.40
C ALA A 115 -1.48 -13.64 4.65
N THR A 116 -0.25 -13.84 5.12
CA THR A 116 0.30 -13.07 6.25
C THR A 116 0.33 -11.58 5.95
N ILE A 117 0.78 -11.17 4.77
CA ILE A 117 0.84 -9.76 4.36
C ILE A 117 -0.58 -9.16 4.28
N ILE A 118 -1.52 -9.87 3.66
CA ILE A 118 -2.91 -9.42 3.49
C ILE A 118 -3.64 -9.32 4.85
N GLU A 119 -3.41 -10.26 5.76
CA GLU A 119 -3.97 -10.23 7.12
C GLU A 119 -3.48 -9.00 7.89
N GLN A 120 -2.18 -8.70 7.86
CA GLN A 120 -1.59 -7.58 8.58
C GLN A 120 -2.00 -6.22 7.99
N VAL A 121 -1.95 -6.08 6.66
CA VAL A 121 -2.38 -4.86 5.97
C VAL A 121 -3.89 -4.66 6.10
N GLY A 122 -4.68 -5.72 5.99
CA GLY A 122 -6.13 -5.68 6.21
C GLY A 122 -6.50 -5.20 7.61
N ALA A 123 -5.82 -5.72 8.65
CA ALA A 123 -6.02 -5.27 10.03
C ALA A 123 -5.65 -3.78 10.22
N ALA A 124 -4.57 -3.32 9.57
CA ALA A 124 -4.19 -1.90 9.56
C ALA A 124 -5.29 -1.02 8.93
N LEU A 125 -5.81 -1.42 7.77
CA LEU A 125 -6.89 -0.71 7.08
C LEU A 125 -8.20 -0.72 7.88
N ALA A 126 -8.58 -1.84 8.48
CA ALA A 126 -9.77 -1.93 9.33
C ALA A 126 -9.70 -0.95 10.51
N ALA A 127 -8.52 -0.82 11.13
CA ALA A 127 -8.29 0.16 12.20
C ALA A 127 -8.44 1.61 11.73
N THR A 128 -8.14 1.92 10.46
CA THR A 128 -8.37 3.26 9.87
C THR A 128 -9.83 3.48 9.50
N HIS A 129 -10.48 2.48 8.90
CA HIS A 129 -11.90 2.52 8.53
C HIS A 129 -12.80 2.71 9.75
N ALA A 130 -12.47 2.07 10.88
CA ALA A 130 -13.17 2.28 12.15
C ALA A 130 -13.13 3.74 12.65
N ARG A 131 -12.23 4.57 12.09
CA ARG A 131 -12.12 6.02 12.36
C ARG A 131 -12.58 6.88 11.17
N ASN A 132 -13.31 6.29 10.22
CA ASN A 132 -13.77 6.93 8.98
C ASN A 132 -12.59 7.48 8.12
N ILE A 133 -11.42 6.83 8.17
CA ILE A 133 -10.27 7.18 7.36
C ILE A 133 -10.10 6.11 6.28
N ILE A 134 -10.28 6.50 5.01
CA ILE A 134 -10.05 5.64 3.84
C ILE A 134 -8.66 5.95 3.30
N HIS A 135 -7.87 4.92 2.97
CA HIS A 135 -6.48 5.08 2.55
C HIS A 135 -6.34 5.70 1.15
N ARG A 136 -7.13 5.25 0.17
CA ARG A 136 -7.24 5.79 -1.21
C ARG A 136 -5.98 5.75 -2.09
N ASP A 137 -4.83 5.39 -1.57
CA ASP A 137 -3.56 5.21 -2.32
C ASP A 137 -2.82 3.95 -1.89
N LEU A 138 -3.58 2.88 -1.57
CA LEU A 138 -3.00 1.61 -1.18
C LEU A 138 -2.28 0.97 -2.37
N LYS A 139 -1.00 0.68 -2.18
CA LYS A 139 -0.12 0.02 -3.15
C LYS A 139 1.11 -0.57 -2.45
N PRO A 140 1.83 -1.51 -3.04
CA PRO A 140 3.00 -2.13 -2.41
C PRO A 140 4.11 -1.13 -2.01
N ALA A 141 4.25 0.00 -2.72
CA ALA A 141 5.22 1.04 -2.37
C ALA A 141 4.89 1.77 -1.05
N ASN A 142 3.63 1.70 -0.58
CA ASN A 142 3.16 2.28 0.68
C ASN A 142 3.07 1.24 1.80
N ILE A 143 3.72 0.09 1.64
CA ILE A 143 3.80 -0.97 2.65
C ILE A 143 5.28 -1.29 2.85
N MET A 144 5.79 -1.16 4.07
CA MET A 144 7.10 -1.69 4.45
C MET A 144 6.96 -3.17 4.78
N PHE A 145 7.90 -3.97 4.33
CA PHE A 145 7.92 -5.41 4.61
C PHE A 145 9.29 -5.86 5.13
N ASN A 146 9.28 -6.52 6.28
CA ASN A 146 10.44 -7.19 6.84
C ASN A 146 10.33 -8.70 6.54
N PRO A 147 11.09 -9.25 5.59
CA PRO A 147 10.98 -10.65 5.22
C PRO A 147 11.48 -11.60 6.31
N ALA A 148 12.40 -11.17 7.18
CA ALA A 148 12.92 -12.00 8.28
C ALA A 148 11.90 -12.16 9.41
N ALA A 149 11.16 -11.10 9.73
CA ALA A 149 10.08 -11.13 10.72
C ALA A 149 8.72 -11.52 10.11
N GLN A 150 8.60 -11.54 8.79
CA GLN A 150 7.33 -11.65 8.05
C GLN A 150 6.31 -10.59 8.51
N GLU A 151 6.79 -9.36 8.73
CA GLU A 151 5.99 -8.25 9.22
C GLU A 151 5.80 -7.21 8.13
N ALA A 152 4.53 -6.84 7.87
CA ALA A 152 4.15 -5.76 6.98
C ALA A 152 3.60 -4.58 7.80
N LYS A 153 4.04 -3.36 7.49
CA LYS A 153 3.52 -2.13 8.10
C LYS A 153 3.09 -1.14 7.03
N LEU A 154 1.87 -0.62 7.19
CA LEU A 154 1.29 0.37 6.31
C LEU A 154 1.94 1.74 6.57
N LEU A 155 2.44 2.34 5.48
CA LEU A 155 2.93 3.72 5.44
C LEU A 155 1.79 4.66 5.04
N ASP A 156 2.07 5.93 5.11
CA ASP A 156 1.42 7.08 4.47
C ASP A 156 -0.06 6.90 4.09
N PHE A 157 -0.93 7.58 4.81
CA PHE A 157 -2.34 7.66 4.43
C PHE A 157 -2.48 8.61 3.24
N GLY A 158 -3.00 8.12 2.12
CA GLY A 158 -3.22 8.88 0.88
C GLY A 158 -4.28 9.99 0.99
N ILE A 159 -4.40 10.62 2.14
CA ILE A 159 -5.35 11.71 2.48
C ILE A 159 -5.16 12.93 1.59
N ALA A 160 -4.01 13.00 0.91
CA ALA A 160 -3.71 14.05 -0.07
C ALA A 160 -4.61 14.02 -1.32
N ARG A 161 -5.42 12.97 -1.51
CA ARG A 161 -6.36 12.85 -2.63
C ARG A 161 -7.75 13.29 -2.19
N ASP A 162 -7.90 14.60 -1.91
CA ASP A 162 -9.21 15.18 -1.60
C ASP A 162 -10.21 14.98 -2.76
N ALA A 163 -11.48 14.77 -2.39
CA ALA A 163 -12.61 14.59 -3.28
C ALA A 163 -12.90 15.82 -4.20
N GLU A 164 -12.15 16.91 -4.06
CA GLU A 164 -12.35 18.17 -4.77
C GLU A 164 -11.66 18.26 -6.14
N THR A 165 -10.88 17.23 -6.55
CA THR A 165 -10.19 17.25 -7.86
C THR A 165 -11.03 16.52 -8.91
N SER A 166 -11.36 17.17 -10.04
CA SER A 166 -12.11 16.55 -11.14
C SER A 166 -11.38 15.34 -11.75
N ALA A 167 -12.12 14.40 -12.36
CA ALA A 167 -11.55 13.20 -12.99
C ALA A 167 -10.48 13.55 -14.04
N ASP A 168 -10.70 14.62 -14.83
CA ASP A 168 -9.76 15.08 -15.87
C ASP A 168 -8.49 15.70 -15.27
N GLU A 169 -8.61 16.42 -14.16
CA GLU A 169 -7.44 16.95 -13.44
C GLU A 169 -6.65 15.84 -12.73
N ARG A 170 -7.30 14.73 -12.35
CA ARG A 170 -6.63 13.55 -11.80
C ARG A 170 -5.79 12.82 -12.84
N LEU A 171 -6.26 12.73 -14.08
CA LEU A 171 -5.53 12.12 -15.19
C LEU A 171 -4.40 13.01 -15.73
N THR A 172 -4.56 14.34 -15.70
CA THR A 172 -3.64 15.28 -16.31
C THR A 172 -2.63 15.91 -15.34
N ARG A 173 -2.94 16.03 -14.04
CA ARG A 173 -1.96 16.46 -13.04
C ARG A 173 -0.91 15.38 -12.84
N ALA A 174 0.14 15.54 -13.60
CA ALA A 174 1.49 15.01 -13.52
C ALA A 174 1.72 13.99 -12.39
N GLY A 175 1.80 12.71 -12.71
CA GLY A 175 2.34 11.72 -11.82
C GLY A 175 1.53 10.44 -11.64
N PHE A 176 0.41 10.24 -12.31
CA PHE A 176 -0.12 8.90 -12.49
C PHE A 176 0.81 8.12 -13.43
N PHE A 177 1.95 7.71 -12.89
CA PHE A 177 2.70 6.63 -13.50
C PHE A 177 1.77 5.41 -13.60
N VAL A 178 1.90 4.65 -14.68
CA VAL A 178 1.17 3.40 -14.91
C VAL A 178 1.13 2.54 -13.63
N GLY A 179 2.22 2.51 -12.85
CA GLY A 179 2.34 1.73 -11.62
C GLY A 179 1.37 2.11 -10.48
N THR A 180 0.94 3.36 -10.38
CA THR A 180 -0.06 3.75 -9.34
C THR A 180 -1.48 3.45 -9.78
N LEU A 181 -1.79 3.63 -11.07
CA LEU A 181 -3.12 3.40 -11.62
C LEU A 181 -3.58 1.94 -11.52
N GLN A 182 -2.63 1.00 -11.50
CA GLN A 182 -2.88 -0.44 -11.40
C GLN A 182 -3.64 -0.85 -10.13
N TYR A 183 -3.52 -0.08 -9.04
CA TYR A 183 -4.14 -0.38 -7.74
C TYR A 183 -5.40 0.45 -7.46
N VAL A 184 -5.76 1.38 -8.35
CA VAL A 184 -6.87 2.30 -8.15
C VAL A 184 -8.19 1.64 -8.49
N ALA A 185 -9.15 1.72 -7.58
CA ALA A 185 -10.49 1.19 -7.80
C ALA A 185 -11.23 1.95 -8.92
N PRO A 186 -12.02 1.25 -9.78
CA PRO A 186 -12.69 1.85 -10.93
C PRO A 186 -13.58 3.05 -10.59
N GLU A 187 -14.30 3.00 -9.48
CA GLU A 187 -15.15 4.11 -9.01
C GLU A 187 -14.37 5.37 -8.66
N THR A 188 -13.13 5.22 -8.22
CA THR A 188 -12.24 6.38 -7.96
C THR A 188 -11.93 7.15 -9.24
N LEU A 189 -11.93 6.47 -10.38
CA LEU A 189 -11.67 7.06 -11.70
C LEU A 189 -12.90 7.74 -12.28
N SER A 190 -14.10 7.29 -11.93
CA SER A 190 -15.36 7.86 -12.42
C SER A 190 -15.81 9.09 -11.64
N GLY A 191 -15.10 9.48 -10.58
CA GLY A 191 -15.48 10.61 -9.71
C GLY A 191 -16.64 10.31 -8.77
N ALA A 192 -17.03 9.03 -8.63
CA ALA A 192 -18.04 8.60 -7.67
C ALA A 192 -17.52 8.77 -6.22
N LEU A 193 -18.46 8.78 -5.26
CA LEU A 193 -18.10 8.74 -3.84
C LEU A 193 -17.33 7.45 -3.56
N VAL A 194 -16.13 7.62 -3.01
CA VAL A 194 -15.22 6.52 -2.67
C VAL A 194 -15.40 6.18 -1.21
N ASP A 195 -15.79 4.96 -0.94
CA ASP A 195 -15.89 4.37 0.39
C ASP A 195 -14.75 3.36 0.67
N GLU A 196 -14.88 2.62 1.76
CA GLU A 196 -13.88 1.60 2.18
C GLU A 196 -13.71 0.46 1.17
N GLN A 197 -14.69 0.21 0.30
CA GLN A 197 -14.59 -0.82 -0.74
C GLN A 197 -13.52 -0.50 -1.80
N ALA A 198 -13.08 0.76 -1.92
CA ALA A 198 -11.94 1.11 -2.76
C ALA A 198 -10.61 0.54 -2.21
N ASP A 199 -10.44 0.51 -0.89
CA ASP A 199 -9.27 -0.09 -0.26
C ASP A 199 -9.33 -1.63 -0.35
N VAL A 200 -10.53 -2.25 -0.32
CA VAL A 200 -10.73 -3.68 -0.62
C VAL A 200 -10.22 -4.02 -2.01
N TYR A 201 -10.61 -3.22 -3.02
CA TYR A 201 -10.13 -3.42 -4.40
C TYR A 201 -8.62 -3.34 -4.51
N SER A 202 -8.02 -2.32 -3.88
CA SER A 202 -6.58 -2.13 -3.89
C SER A 202 -5.84 -3.28 -3.19
N LEU A 203 -6.38 -3.77 -2.05
CA LEU A 203 -5.82 -4.90 -1.30
C LEU A 203 -5.93 -6.21 -2.09
N ALA A 204 -7.06 -6.44 -2.79
CA ALA A 204 -7.24 -7.58 -3.69
C ALA A 204 -6.28 -7.53 -4.89
N THR A 205 -6.05 -6.34 -5.45
CA THR A 205 -5.03 -6.14 -6.51
C THR A 205 -3.62 -6.45 -6.01
N ILE A 206 -3.30 -6.09 -4.78
CA ILE A 206 -2.01 -6.45 -4.16
C ILE A 206 -1.90 -7.97 -4.00
N ALA A 207 -2.95 -8.64 -3.50
CA ALA A 207 -2.96 -10.09 -3.36
C ALA A 207 -2.75 -10.80 -4.71
N ASP A 208 -3.46 -10.35 -5.76
CA ASP A 208 -3.31 -10.84 -7.13
C ASP A 208 -1.86 -10.70 -7.60
N TYR A 209 -1.32 -9.49 -7.55
CA TYR A 209 0.05 -9.21 -7.98
C TYR A 209 1.11 -10.02 -7.21
N LEU A 210 0.98 -10.16 -5.90
CA LEU A 210 1.92 -10.94 -5.09
C LEU A 210 1.87 -12.43 -5.41
N LEU A 211 0.69 -12.97 -5.73
CA LEU A 211 0.49 -14.37 -6.10
C LEU A 211 0.98 -14.68 -7.51
N THR A 212 0.71 -13.79 -8.47
CA THR A 212 0.89 -14.06 -9.90
C THR A 212 2.16 -13.45 -10.47
N GLY A 213 2.72 -12.41 -9.84
CA GLY A 213 3.80 -11.59 -10.36
C GLY A 213 3.36 -10.61 -11.45
N THR A 214 2.07 -10.61 -11.81
CA THR A 214 1.49 -9.74 -12.84
C THR A 214 0.28 -8.98 -12.28
N HIS A 215 -0.22 -7.98 -13.01
CA HIS A 215 -1.42 -7.25 -12.58
C HIS A 215 -2.67 -7.82 -13.26
N PRO A 216 -3.85 -7.75 -12.60
CA PRO A 216 -5.10 -8.28 -13.14
C PRO A 216 -5.55 -7.58 -14.44
N PHE A 217 -4.99 -6.40 -14.73
CA PHE A 217 -5.21 -5.66 -15.97
C PHE A 217 -3.85 -5.32 -16.60
N PRO A 218 -3.49 -5.94 -17.73
CA PRO A 218 -2.16 -5.83 -18.34
C PRO A 218 -1.99 -4.62 -19.27
N GLY A 219 -2.71 -3.53 -19.07
CA GLY A 219 -2.64 -2.32 -19.89
C GLY A 219 -1.22 -1.73 -19.93
N LYS A 220 -0.70 -1.49 -21.15
CA LYS A 220 0.68 -1.05 -21.37
C LYS A 220 0.89 0.46 -21.17
N ASN A 221 -0.19 1.22 -21.14
CA ASN A 221 -0.16 2.67 -20.94
C ASN A 221 -1.39 3.12 -20.12
N PRO A 222 -1.38 4.34 -19.55
CA PRO A 222 -2.47 4.81 -18.68
C PRO A 222 -3.85 4.79 -19.35
N ARG A 223 -3.93 5.11 -20.63
CA ARG A 223 -5.21 5.16 -21.36
C ARG A 223 -5.80 3.76 -21.56
N GLU A 224 -4.97 2.80 -21.94
CA GLU A 224 -5.36 1.40 -22.11
C GLU A 224 -5.80 0.81 -20.76
N LEU A 225 -5.01 1.01 -19.72
CA LEU A 225 -5.33 0.55 -18.37
C LEU A 225 -6.64 1.15 -17.86
N PHE A 226 -6.85 2.45 -18.05
CA PHE A 226 -8.11 3.12 -17.72
C PHE A 226 -9.29 2.49 -18.44
N GLN A 227 -9.16 2.23 -19.76
CA GLN A 227 -10.21 1.56 -20.53
C GLN A 227 -10.48 0.15 -20.01
N GLN A 228 -9.44 -0.64 -19.72
CA GLN A 228 -9.60 -2.00 -19.18
C GLN A 228 -10.32 -1.98 -17.83
N LEU A 229 -9.93 -1.12 -16.91
CA LEU A 229 -10.54 -0.96 -15.59
C LEU A 229 -12.05 -0.67 -15.68
N LEU A 230 -12.48 0.09 -16.68
CA LEU A 230 -13.88 0.46 -16.87
C LEU A 230 -14.71 -0.57 -17.66
N THR A 231 -14.10 -1.36 -18.54
CA THR A 231 -14.84 -2.16 -19.52
C THR A 231 -14.55 -3.66 -19.50
N GLN A 232 -13.41 -4.09 -18.96
CA GLN A 232 -13.00 -5.49 -18.97
C GLN A 232 -13.15 -6.15 -17.58
N HIS A 233 -13.08 -7.45 -17.54
CA HIS A 233 -12.93 -8.23 -16.32
C HIS A 233 -11.44 -8.42 -16.00
N PRO A 234 -11.08 -8.57 -14.73
CA PRO A 234 -9.70 -8.91 -14.36
C PRO A 234 -9.34 -10.28 -14.94
N VAL A 235 -8.07 -10.47 -15.27
CA VAL A 235 -7.55 -11.78 -15.67
C VAL A 235 -7.61 -12.72 -14.46
N PRO A 236 -8.26 -13.90 -14.56
CA PRO A 236 -8.28 -14.86 -13.44
C PRO A 236 -6.88 -15.31 -13.03
N LEU A 237 -6.66 -15.56 -11.73
CA LEU A 237 -5.34 -15.94 -11.18
C LEU A 237 -4.72 -17.12 -11.95
N ASN A 238 -5.52 -18.16 -12.26
CA ASN A 238 -5.05 -19.36 -12.96
C ASN A 238 -4.77 -19.14 -14.46
N GLN A 239 -5.07 -17.95 -14.98
CA GLN A 239 -4.82 -17.55 -16.37
C GLN A 239 -3.76 -16.45 -16.48
N ALA A 240 -3.33 -15.85 -15.35
CA ALA A 240 -2.39 -14.76 -15.33
C ALA A 240 -1.01 -15.15 -15.89
N GLU A 241 -0.52 -16.33 -15.52
CA GLU A 241 0.74 -16.87 -15.99
C GLU A 241 0.64 -18.38 -16.20
N LYS A 242 1.43 -18.89 -17.18
CA LYS A 242 1.45 -20.32 -17.49
C LYS A 242 2.01 -21.13 -16.32
N GLY A 243 1.24 -22.11 -15.87
CA GLY A 243 1.66 -23.05 -14.82
C GLY A 243 1.18 -22.69 -13.42
N LEU A 244 0.57 -21.54 -13.22
CA LEU A 244 -0.09 -21.20 -11.96
C LEU A 244 -1.29 -22.12 -11.67
N LYS A 245 -1.40 -22.52 -10.41
CA LYS A 245 -2.50 -23.38 -9.94
C LYS A 245 -2.88 -22.98 -8.51
N PHE A 246 -3.90 -22.17 -8.42
CA PHE A 246 -4.54 -21.79 -7.14
C PHE A 246 -5.85 -22.59 -6.98
N SER A 247 -6.27 -22.83 -5.72
CA SER A 247 -7.58 -23.42 -5.46
C SER A 247 -8.71 -22.48 -5.91
N PRO A 248 -9.89 -23.03 -6.29
CA PRO A 248 -11.04 -22.19 -6.64
C PRO A 248 -11.41 -21.19 -5.54
N ALA A 249 -11.21 -21.55 -4.26
CA ALA A 249 -11.49 -20.67 -3.15
C ALA A 249 -10.57 -19.43 -3.11
N ILE A 250 -9.25 -19.60 -3.34
CA ILE A 250 -8.29 -18.49 -3.43
C ILE A 250 -8.65 -17.58 -4.61
N GLU A 251 -8.90 -18.16 -5.79
CA GLU A 251 -9.28 -17.38 -6.97
C GLU A 251 -10.59 -16.62 -6.74
N THR A 252 -11.61 -17.28 -6.18
CA THR A 252 -12.90 -16.64 -5.89
C THR A 252 -12.76 -15.47 -4.93
N ALA A 253 -11.99 -15.61 -3.83
CA ALA A 253 -11.77 -14.54 -2.86
C ALA A 253 -11.13 -13.31 -3.52
N VAL A 254 -10.06 -13.50 -4.31
CA VAL A 254 -9.38 -12.39 -4.99
C VAL A 254 -10.30 -11.75 -6.05
N MET A 255 -10.93 -12.56 -6.92
CA MET A 255 -11.81 -12.04 -7.97
C MET A 255 -13.01 -11.27 -7.40
N ARG A 256 -13.57 -11.72 -6.26
CA ARG A 256 -14.65 -11.01 -5.58
C ARG A 256 -14.19 -9.66 -5.01
N GLY A 257 -12.95 -9.56 -4.53
CA GLY A 257 -12.34 -8.27 -4.14
C GLY A 257 -12.13 -7.32 -5.32
N LEU A 258 -11.91 -7.86 -6.53
CA LEU A 258 -11.69 -7.11 -7.77
C LEU A 258 -12.99 -6.80 -8.54
N GLU A 259 -14.16 -7.15 -8.00
CA GLU A 259 -15.45 -6.84 -8.67
C GLU A 259 -15.64 -5.33 -8.85
N ARG A 260 -16.09 -4.95 -10.07
CA ARG A 260 -16.40 -3.54 -10.37
C ARG A 260 -17.71 -3.11 -9.72
N ASP A 261 -18.69 -4.00 -9.73
CA ASP A 261 -19.99 -3.79 -9.11
C ASP A 261 -19.83 -3.83 -7.57
N LEU A 262 -19.98 -2.67 -6.92
CA LEU A 262 -19.87 -2.55 -5.47
C LEU A 262 -20.86 -3.46 -4.71
N ALA A 263 -21.99 -3.81 -5.31
CA ALA A 263 -22.95 -4.73 -4.69
C ALA A 263 -22.42 -6.16 -4.63
N LYS A 264 -21.53 -6.54 -5.54
CA LYS A 264 -20.91 -7.88 -5.64
C LYS A 264 -19.54 -7.94 -4.97
N ARG A 265 -18.83 -6.80 -4.88
CA ARG A 265 -17.53 -6.71 -4.23
C ARG A 265 -17.65 -7.03 -2.76
N THR A 266 -16.63 -7.67 -2.20
CA THR A 266 -16.47 -7.85 -0.75
C THR A 266 -16.61 -6.50 -0.04
N LYS A 267 -17.36 -6.46 1.08
CA LYS A 267 -17.80 -5.21 1.69
C LYS A 267 -16.71 -4.51 2.49
N THR A 268 -15.95 -5.27 3.25
CA THR A 268 -14.92 -4.71 4.14
C THR A 268 -13.57 -5.38 3.93
N VAL A 269 -12.51 -4.71 4.33
CA VAL A 269 -11.15 -5.27 4.29
C VAL A 269 -11.00 -6.47 5.23
N ASP A 270 -11.73 -6.48 6.35
CA ASP A 270 -11.76 -7.62 7.28
C ASP A 270 -12.39 -8.84 6.63
N GLU A 271 -13.55 -8.69 5.99
CA GLU A 271 -14.22 -9.77 5.25
C GLU A 271 -13.29 -10.33 4.17
N PHE A 272 -12.67 -9.48 3.38
CA PHE A 272 -11.72 -9.89 2.34
C PHE A 272 -10.52 -10.65 2.91
N SER A 273 -9.89 -10.11 3.94
CA SER A 273 -8.69 -10.72 4.54
C SER A 273 -9.02 -12.08 5.17
N GLN A 274 -10.15 -12.20 5.86
CA GLN A 274 -10.60 -13.46 6.47
C GLN A 274 -10.93 -14.52 5.41
N GLU A 275 -11.68 -14.14 4.36
CA GLU A 275 -12.03 -15.04 3.25
C GLU A 275 -10.77 -15.56 2.53
N PHE A 276 -9.85 -14.65 2.18
CA PHE A 276 -8.61 -14.99 1.50
C PHE A 276 -7.70 -15.88 2.36
N CYS A 277 -7.45 -15.51 3.62
CA CYS A 277 -6.59 -16.28 4.52
C CYS A 277 -7.18 -17.67 4.82
N THR A 278 -8.50 -17.79 4.97
CA THR A 278 -9.18 -19.09 5.14
C THR A 278 -8.98 -19.96 3.90
N ALA A 279 -9.18 -19.42 2.70
CA ALA A 279 -8.98 -20.14 1.45
C ALA A 279 -7.54 -20.66 1.29
N VAL A 280 -6.54 -19.88 1.72
CA VAL A 280 -5.13 -20.29 1.70
C VAL A 280 -4.86 -21.42 2.71
N ARG A 281 -5.35 -21.29 3.95
CA ARG A 281 -5.16 -22.33 5.00
C ARG A 281 -5.79 -23.67 4.62
N GLU A 282 -6.99 -23.67 4.07
CA GLU A 282 -7.69 -24.88 3.61
C GLU A 282 -6.95 -25.56 2.46
N ASN A 283 -6.41 -24.80 1.53
CA ASN A 283 -5.62 -25.32 0.42
C ASN A 283 -4.33 -26.02 0.90
N ASP A 284 -3.64 -25.48 1.90
CA ASP A 284 -2.43 -26.10 2.48
C ASP A 284 -2.77 -27.35 3.30
N GLY A 285 -3.87 -27.35 4.05
CA GLY A 285 -4.35 -28.52 4.78
C GLY A 285 -4.69 -29.70 3.86
N GLN A 286 -5.28 -29.44 2.70
CA GLN A 286 -5.58 -30.46 1.69
C GLN A 286 -4.32 -31.07 1.06
N LYS A 287 -3.30 -30.25 0.79
CA LYS A 287 -2.00 -30.73 0.26
C LYS A 287 -1.31 -31.63 1.30
N GLY A 288 -1.30 -31.25 2.58
CA GLY A 288 -0.73 -32.06 3.66
C GLY A 288 -1.43 -33.40 3.85
N SER A 289 -2.77 -33.42 3.83
CA SER A 289 -3.59 -34.64 3.94
C SER A 289 -3.42 -35.57 2.72
N GLY A 290 -3.31 -35.03 1.52
CA GLY A 290 -3.07 -35.79 0.30
C GLY A 290 -1.68 -36.44 0.27
N PHE A 291 -0.66 -35.78 0.81
CA PHE A 291 0.69 -36.31 0.94
C PHE A 291 0.75 -37.44 1.97
N LEU A 292 0.11 -37.30 3.13
CA LEU A 292 0.02 -38.36 4.15
C LEU A 292 -0.76 -39.59 3.64
N LYS A 293 -1.87 -39.39 2.92
CA LYS A 293 -2.59 -40.52 2.29
C LYS A 293 -1.77 -41.27 1.23
N ARG A 294 -0.88 -40.58 0.51
CA ARG A 294 0.05 -41.24 -0.44
C ARG A 294 1.18 -41.99 0.24
N LEU A 295 1.62 -41.52 1.41
CA LEU A 295 2.72 -42.17 2.19
C LEU A 295 2.24 -43.34 3.06
N PHE A 296 1.01 -43.29 3.58
CA PHE A 296 0.46 -44.26 4.55
C PHE A 296 -0.76 -45.01 4.02
N GLY A 297 -1.24 -44.73 2.80
CA GLY A 297 -2.36 -45.44 2.21
C GLY A 297 -1.87 -46.68 1.44
N LYS A 298 -1.82 -47.81 2.16
CA LYS A 298 -2.00 -49.16 1.62
C LYS A 298 -3.43 -49.61 1.90
#